data_712d8d62b2a66140ce5d26602d3cfd80
#
_entry.id   712d8d62b2a66140ce5d26602d3cfd80
#
_cell.length_a   1.000
_cell.length_b   1.000
_cell.length_c   1.000
_cell.angle_alpha   90.00
_cell.angle_beta   90.00
_cell.angle_gamma   90.00
#
_symmetry.space_group_name_H-M   'P 1'
#
loop_
_entity.id
_entity.type
_entity.pdbx_description
1 polymer ?
#
loop_
_entity_poly.entity_id
_entity_poly.type
_entity_poly.pdbx_seq_one_letter_code
_entity_poly.pdbx_strand_id
1 'polypeptide(L)'
;LQWVADNIAAFGGDPAKVTIWGESAGATSVFNQLIAYGGDNTYNGKPLFRGAIMDSGSMTPIQNTNSTKPQSIFNQVVKNAGCSGKADPVNCLRGLSYTSFLNAVTSVSGTYGQGDESYRPRVDFDTIPFSSETAVQNEKFAKVPFIVGDQEDEGTLQAIFLFNISTPTVIVNLLRNNFYTHASTSIVQQVVDSYSKNPADGSPFRTGNDYQLYTQYKLNAAVVGDLNIRLLRRAFLNMVGSTVPTWSYVGTYGYRSSFLGTNHASDLAYAFGTSTGLPRTAIQSYYISFVNTLNPNEGKNSTLVTWNSWVESKQLLNISSTATSLVNDDFRGSSYSTYVANLASFRI
;
A
#
# COMPACT_ATOMS: atom_id res chain seq x y z
N LEU A 1 7.64 10.86 -15.42
CA LEU A 1 8.32 9.79 -16.18
C LEU A 1 8.72 10.26 -17.59
N GLN A 2 7.86 10.92 -18.37
CA GLN A 2 8.19 11.43 -19.70
C GLN A 2 9.40 12.39 -19.66
N TRP A 3 9.43 13.31 -18.69
CA TRP A 3 10.60 14.18 -18.49
C TRP A 3 11.89 13.38 -18.24
N VAL A 4 11.81 12.30 -17.45
CA VAL A 4 12.96 11.39 -17.22
C VAL A 4 13.39 10.73 -18.53
N ALA A 5 12.43 10.24 -19.34
CA ALA A 5 12.73 9.64 -20.63
C ALA A 5 13.46 10.59 -21.58
N ASP A 6 13.07 11.88 -21.58
CA ASP A 6 13.64 12.91 -22.47
C ASP A 6 14.99 13.44 -21.99
N ASN A 7 15.25 13.46 -20.66
CA ASN A 7 16.36 14.26 -20.12
C ASN A 7 17.41 13.47 -19.33
N ILE A 8 17.12 12.26 -18.83
CA ILE A 8 17.98 11.56 -17.86
C ILE A 8 19.37 11.23 -18.43
N ALA A 9 19.50 11.07 -19.74
CA ALA A 9 20.78 10.83 -20.39
C ALA A 9 21.78 11.98 -20.17
N ALA A 10 21.30 13.23 -20.09
CA ALA A 10 22.14 14.39 -19.78
C ALA A 10 22.73 14.37 -18.36
N PHE A 11 22.14 13.56 -17.47
CA PHE A 11 22.60 13.32 -16.10
C PHE A 11 23.38 12.00 -15.94
N GLY A 12 23.72 11.33 -17.05
CA GLY A 12 24.43 10.05 -17.05
C GLY A 12 23.55 8.83 -16.83
N GLY A 13 22.21 8.98 -16.80
CA GLY A 13 21.27 7.89 -16.68
C GLY A 13 20.91 7.26 -18.03
N ASP A 14 20.31 6.07 -17.97
CA ASP A 14 19.81 5.35 -19.14
C ASP A 14 18.28 5.34 -19.12
N PRO A 15 17.59 6.03 -20.05
CA PRO A 15 16.14 6.07 -20.09
C PRO A 15 15.49 4.69 -20.34
N ALA A 16 16.23 3.70 -20.86
CA ALA A 16 15.74 2.33 -21.03
C ALA A 16 15.86 1.48 -19.75
N LYS A 17 16.49 2.00 -18.69
CA LYS A 17 16.74 1.27 -17.43
C LYS A 17 16.06 1.88 -16.21
N VAL A 18 14.92 2.53 -16.40
CA VAL A 18 14.16 3.14 -15.30
C VAL A 18 13.43 2.05 -14.52
N THR A 19 13.63 2.04 -13.21
CA THR A 19 12.82 1.27 -12.24
C THR A 19 12.09 2.27 -11.35
N ILE A 20 10.78 2.11 -11.19
CA ILE A 20 9.98 2.93 -10.29
C ILE A 20 9.89 2.26 -8.91
N TRP A 21 10.05 3.06 -7.85
CA TRP A 21 10.05 2.57 -6.47
C TRP A 21 9.31 3.52 -5.55
N GLY A 22 8.57 2.96 -4.61
CA GLY A 22 7.86 3.74 -3.60
C GLY A 22 7.50 2.93 -2.37
N GLU A 23 7.32 3.65 -1.27
CA GLU A 23 6.85 3.10 0.01
C GLU A 23 5.50 3.72 0.37
N SER A 24 4.60 2.93 1.00
CA SER A 24 3.30 3.39 1.49
C SER A 24 2.43 3.98 0.36
N ALA A 25 2.04 5.24 0.48
CA ALA A 25 1.36 5.98 -0.58
C ALA A 25 2.19 6.02 -1.88
N GLY A 26 3.54 6.04 -1.77
CA GLY A 26 4.45 5.91 -2.91
C GLY A 26 4.37 4.54 -3.58
N ALA A 27 4.24 3.45 -2.82
CA ALA A 27 4.04 2.12 -3.36
C ALA A 27 2.68 1.99 -4.08
N THR A 28 1.62 2.54 -3.51
CA THR A 28 0.32 2.67 -4.19
C THR A 28 0.43 3.53 -5.45
N SER A 29 1.25 4.58 -5.44
CA SER A 29 1.51 5.41 -6.63
C SER A 29 2.26 4.64 -7.72
N VAL A 30 3.24 3.79 -7.34
CA VAL A 30 3.92 2.86 -8.26
C VAL A 30 2.90 1.90 -8.87
N PHE A 31 2.02 1.32 -8.05
CA PHE A 31 0.94 0.47 -8.56
C PHE A 31 0.02 1.23 -9.54
N ASN A 32 -0.34 2.48 -9.22
CA ASN A 32 -1.17 3.30 -10.12
C ASN A 32 -0.46 3.59 -11.45
N GLN A 33 0.87 3.74 -11.47
CA GLN A 33 1.63 3.82 -12.71
C GLN A 33 1.59 2.51 -13.51
N LEU A 34 1.52 1.34 -12.85
CA LEU A 34 1.35 0.07 -13.55
C LEU A 34 0.00 -0.03 -14.28
N ILE A 35 -1.08 0.53 -13.73
CA ILE A 35 -2.43 0.43 -14.30
C ILE A 35 -2.85 1.67 -15.11
N ALA A 36 -2.05 2.75 -15.08
CA ALA A 36 -2.36 3.98 -15.81
C ALA A 36 -2.55 3.69 -17.31
N TYR A 37 -3.52 4.37 -17.91
CA TYR A 37 -3.89 4.21 -19.33
C TYR A 37 -4.14 2.74 -19.72
N GLY A 38 -4.69 1.94 -18.78
CA GLY A 38 -4.94 0.52 -19.01
C GLY A 38 -3.68 -0.34 -19.11
N GLY A 39 -2.59 0.10 -18.53
CA GLY A 39 -1.28 -0.58 -18.51
C GLY A 39 -0.35 -0.19 -19.65
N ASP A 40 -0.73 0.79 -20.46
CA ASP A 40 0.17 1.34 -21.48
C ASP A 40 1.19 2.28 -20.81
N ASN A 41 2.42 1.82 -20.66
CA ASN A 41 3.53 2.60 -20.13
C ASN A 41 4.48 3.12 -21.21
N THR A 42 4.01 3.24 -22.46
CA THR A 42 4.84 3.68 -23.59
C THR A 42 4.84 5.22 -23.76
N TYR A 43 5.99 5.72 -24.17
CA TYR A 43 6.18 7.11 -24.58
C TYR A 43 7.16 7.16 -25.74
N ASN A 44 6.76 7.80 -26.85
CA ASN A 44 7.56 7.82 -28.09
C ASN A 44 7.99 6.41 -28.55
N GLY A 45 7.09 5.41 -28.37
CA GLY A 45 7.33 4.01 -28.76
C GLY A 45 8.27 3.24 -27.84
N LYS A 46 8.62 3.75 -26.66
CA LYS A 46 9.49 3.08 -25.68
C LYS A 46 8.82 3.02 -24.30
N PRO A 47 9.09 1.96 -23.51
CA PRO A 47 8.60 1.89 -22.15
C PRO A 47 9.19 3.01 -21.27
N LEU A 48 8.35 3.63 -20.43
CA LEU A 48 8.77 4.65 -19.45
C LEU A 48 9.50 4.03 -18.25
N PHE A 49 9.26 2.76 -17.95
CA PHE A 49 9.95 2.00 -16.91
C PHE A 49 9.95 0.51 -17.27
N ARG A 50 10.91 -0.24 -16.73
CA ARG A 50 11.10 -1.66 -16.99
C ARG A 50 10.91 -2.57 -15.78
N GLY A 51 10.78 -2.00 -14.58
CA GLY A 51 10.60 -2.72 -13.33
C GLY A 51 9.98 -1.84 -12.26
N ALA A 52 9.41 -2.45 -11.23
CA ALA A 52 8.75 -1.76 -10.14
C ALA A 52 9.09 -2.38 -8.77
N ILE A 53 9.17 -1.52 -7.72
CA ILE A 53 9.34 -1.94 -6.32
C ILE A 53 8.26 -1.23 -5.51
N MET A 54 7.51 -2.01 -4.72
CA MET A 54 6.39 -1.51 -3.91
C MET A 54 6.57 -1.99 -2.46
N ASP A 55 6.92 -1.08 -1.57
CA ASP A 55 7.16 -1.36 -0.16
C ASP A 55 5.94 -0.90 0.65
N SER A 56 5.33 -1.81 1.41
CA SER A 56 4.22 -1.52 2.33
C SER A 56 3.03 -0.83 1.64
N GLY A 57 2.73 -1.24 0.40
CA GLY A 57 1.62 -0.74 -0.40
C GLY A 57 1.56 -1.44 -1.75
N SER A 58 0.39 -1.47 -2.36
CA SER A 58 0.18 -2.09 -3.68
C SER A 58 -1.20 -1.75 -4.23
N MET A 59 -1.85 -2.73 -4.85
CA MET A 59 -3.24 -2.65 -5.30
C MET A 59 -4.16 -2.23 -4.14
N THR A 60 -4.81 -1.10 -4.31
CA THR A 60 -5.87 -0.65 -3.39
C THR A 60 -7.14 -0.46 -4.20
N PRO A 61 -8.21 -1.23 -3.93
CA PRO A 61 -9.50 -1.04 -4.61
C PRO A 61 -10.05 0.38 -4.41
N ILE A 62 -10.39 1.07 -5.48
CA ILE A 62 -10.80 2.48 -5.46
C ILE A 62 -12.15 2.70 -6.11
N GLN A 63 -12.87 3.70 -5.62
CA GLN A 63 -14.14 4.16 -6.19
C GLN A 63 -13.91 5.10 -7.40
N ASN A 64 -14.98 5.35 -8.15
CA ASN A 64 -14.98 6.30 -9.24
C ASN A 64 -15.04 7.76 -8.72
N THR A 65 -14.49 8.69 -9.49
CA THR A 65 -14.55 10.14 -9.20
C THR A 65 -15.96 10.67 -9.04
N ASN A 66 -16.95 10.07 -9.73
CA ASN A 66 -18.37 10.47 -9.68
C ASN A 66 -19.18 9.74 -8.59
N SER A 67 -18.52 9.05 -7.65
CA SER A 67 -19.21 8.42 -6.52
C SER A 67 -19.52 9.42 -5.40
N THR A 68 -20.33 9.00 -4.44
CA THR A 68 -20.86 9.89 -3.38
C THR A 68 -19.76 10.49 -2.50
N LYS A 69 -18.72 9.71 -2.12
CA LYS A 69 -17.67 10.18 -1.22
C LYS A 69 -16.82 11.29 -1.85
N PRO A 70 -16.26 11.16 -3.07
CA PRO A 70 -15.54 12.25 -3.73
C PRO A 70 -16.40 13.51 -3.93
N GLN A 71 -17.68 13.35 -4.28
CA GLN A 71 -18.60 14.48 -4.42
C GLN A 71 -18.81 15.21 -3.09
N SER A 72 -18.94 14.47 -1.99
CA SER A 72 -19.05 15.05 -0.65
C SER A 72 -17.79 15.84 -0.27
N ILE A 73 -16.59 15.30 -0.57
CA ILE A 73 -15.31 15.97 -0.34
C ILE A 73 -15.23 17.26 -1.14
N PHE A 74 -15.55 17.21 -2.44
CA PHE A 74 -15.60 18.39 -3.29
C PHE A 74 -16.54 19.47 -2.73
N ASN A 75 -17.75 19.08 -2.32
CA ASN A 75 -18.74 20.00 -1.74
C ASN A 75 -18.22 20.67 -0.44
N GLN A 76 -17.47 19.92 0.39
CA GLN A 76 -16.84 20.49 1.59
C GLN A 76 -15.74 21.49 1.22
N VAL A 77 -14.88 21.19 0.24
CA VAL A 77 -13.86 22.13 -0.24
C VAL A 77 -14.51 23.40 -0.75
N VAL A 78 -15.54 23.30 -1.59
CA VAL A 78 -16.29 24.43 -2.13
C VAL A 78 -16.89 25.28 -1.00
N LYS A 79 -17.45 24.64 0.02
CA LYS A 79 -17.99 25.30 1.21
C LYS A 79 -16.91 26.02 2.00
N ASN A 80 -15.81 25.33 2.34
CA ASN A 80 -14.70 25.88 3.13
C ASN A 80 -14.03 27.06 2.41
N ALA A 81 -14.01 27.02 1.08
CA ALA A 81 -13.46 28.07 0.22
C ALA A 81 -14.37 29.30 0.02
N GLY A 82 -15.62 29.26 0.55
CA GLY A 82 -16.60 30.32 0.29
C GLY A 82 -17.12 30.36 -1.15
N CYS A 83 -16.98 29.28 -1.89
CA CYS A 83 -17.40 29.17 -3.29
C CYS A 83 -18.82 28.57 -3.48
N SER A 84 -19.52 28.27 -2.39
CA SER A 84 -20.91 27.76 -2.45
C SER A 84 -21.84 28.75 -3.13
N GLY A 85 -22.75 28.24 -3.97
CA GLY A 85 -23.73 29.06 -4.68
C GLY A 85 -23.17 29.85 -5.88
N LYS A 86 -21.88 29.71 -6.21
CA LYS A 86 -21.34 30.23 -7.47
C LYS A 86 -21.80 29.40 -8.64
N ALA A 87 -22.03 30.04 -9.79
CA ALA A 87 -22.44 29.35 -11.02
C ALA A 87 -21.37 28.35 -11.50
N ASP A 88 -20.09 28.68 -11.28
CA ASP A 88 -18.95 27.78 -11.54
C ASP A 88 -18.05 27.74 -10.29
N PRO A 89 -18.27 26.76 -9.40
CA PRO A 89 -17.46 26.58 -8.21
C PRO A 89 -15.98 26.28 -8.51
N VAL A 90 -15.68 25.58 -9.61
CA VAL A 90 -14.31 25.24 -9.99
C VAL A 90 -13.51 26.48 -10.37
N ASN A 91 -14.12 27.37 -11.16
CA ASN A 91 -13.49 28.64 -11.50
C ASN A 91 -13.32 29.54 -10.27
N CYS A 92 -14.28 29.51 -9.35
CA CYS A 92 -14.12 30.20 -8.05
C CYS A 92 -12.90 29.67 -7.29
N LEU A 93 -12.74 28.35 -7.17
CA LEU A 93 -11.56 27.72 -6.53
C LEU A 93 -10.25 28.12 -7.21
N ARG A 94 -10.21 28.16 -8.55
CA ARG A 94 -9.03 28.58 -9.33
C ARG A 94 -8.65 30.05 -9.11
N GLY A 95 -9.59 30.88 -8.74
CA GLY A 95 -9.36 32.29 -8.45
C GLY A 95 -8.84 32.60 -7.03
N LEU A 96 -8.72 31.59 -6.17
CA LEU A 96 -8.23 31.76 -4.80
C LEU A 96 -6.71 31.92 -4.75
N SER A 97 -6.22 32.59 -3.68
CA SER A 97 -4.81 32.50 -3.32
C SER A 97 -4.46 31.06 -2.93
N TYR A 98 -3.18 30.69 -3.11
CA TYR A 98 -2.67 29.37 -2.68
C TYR A 98 -3.04 29.05 -1.23
N THR A 99 -2.80 30.01 -0.31
CA THR A 99 -3.10 29.83 1.13
C THR A 99 -4.58 29.60 1.37
N SER A 100 -5.47 30.37 0.72
CA SER A 100 -6.93 30.19 0.88
C SER A 100 -7.40 28.84 0.36
N PHE A 101 -6.89 28.42 -0.80
CA PHE A 101 -7.18 27.11 -1.38
C PHE A 101 -6.66 25.97 -0.50
N LEU A 102 -5.40 26.06 -0.05
CA LEU A 102 -4.80 25.07 0.84
C LEU A 102 -5.62 24.90 2.14
N ASN A 103 -5.99 26.01 2.79
CA ASN A 103 -6.80 25.98 4.00
C ASN A 103 -8.16 25.31 3.75
N ALA A 104 -8.81 25.58 2.63
CA ALA A 104 -10.10 24.97 2.29
C ALA A 104 -9.98 23.44 2.11
N VAL A 105 -8.92 22.99 1.45
CA VAL A 105 -8.63 21.56 1.19
C VAL A 105 -8.26 20.84 2.49
N THR A 106 -7.34 21.40 3.28
CA THR A 106 -6.85 20.74 4.51
C THR A 106 -7.87 20.77 5.66
N SER A 107 -8.90 21.61 5.57
CA SER A 107 -10.01 21.65 6.52
C SER A 107 -11.12 20.64 6.23
N VAL A 108 -10.98 19.81 5.21
CA VAL A 108 -11.90 18.67 4.98
C VAL A 108 -11.68 17.63 6.07
N SER A 109 -12.76 17.18 6.72
CA SER A 109 -12.69 16.14 7.74
C SER A 109 -12.02 14.87 7.21
N GLY A 110 -11.12 14.28 7.98
CA GLY A 110 -10.40 13.07 7.60
C GLY A 110 -9.16 13.31 6.72
N THR A 111 -8.79 14.57 6.43
CA THR A 111 -7.57 14.87 5.66
C THR A 111 -6.30 14.51 6.45
N TYR A 112 -6.33 14.69 7.77
CA TYR A 112 -5.23 14.36 8.68
C TYR A 112 -5.76 13.66 9.94
N GLY A 113 -5.33 12.43 10.16
CA GLY A 113 -5.65 11.66 11.37
C GLY A 113 -6.65 10.52 11.13
N GLN A 114 -6.65 9.54 12.01
CA GLN A 114 -7.48 8.33 12.06
C GLN A 114 -7.67 7.54 10.75
N GLY A 115 -6.81 7.78 9.74
CA GLY A 115 -6.73 6.97 8.53
C GLY A 115 -7.79 7.20 7.46
N ASP A 116 -8.68 8.19 7.58
CA ASP A 116 -9.56 8.58 6.48
C ASP A 116 -8.80 9.49 5.51
N GLU A 117 -8.32 8.91 4.42
CA GLU A 117 -7.59 9.64 3.39
C GLU A 117 -8.57 10.16 2.34
N SER A 118 -8.95 11.43 2.46
CA SER A 118 -9.93 12.07 1.59
C SER A 118 -9.50 12.14 0.12
N TYR A 119 -8.21 12.34 -0.15
CA TYR A 119 -7.66 12.62 -1.48
C TYR A 119 -6.89 11.44 -2.09
N ARG A 120 -7.45 10.25 -2.04
CA ARG A 120 -6.88 9.09 -2.71
C ARG A 120 -7.07 9.16 -4.23
N PRO A 121 -6.19 8.55 -5.04
CA PRO A 121 -6.44 8.32 -6.45
C PRO A 121 -7.78 7.63 -6.67
N ARG A 122 -8.44 7.94 -7.78
CA ARG A 122 -9.77 7.40 -8.13
C ARG A 122 -9.84 7.08 -9.61
N VAL A 123 -10.78 6.22 -9.96
CA VAL A 123 -11.09 5.96 -11.35
C VAL A 123 -11.64 7.24 -11.98
N ASP A 124 -10.95 7.78 -12.98
CA ASP A 124 -11.32 8.97 -13.75
C ASP A 124 -11.75 8.67 -15.19
N PHE A 125 -11.72 7.36 -15.56
CA PHE A 125 -12.06 6.83 -16.89
C PHE A 125 -11.11 7.24 -18.02
N ASP A 126 -9.96 7.83 -17.67
CA ASP A 126 -8.93 8.27 -18.62
C ASP A 126 -7.54 7.79 -18.14
N THR A 127 -6.94 8.48 -17.19
CA THR A 127 -5.62 8.11 -16.65
C THR A 127 -5.68 6.82 -15.83
N ILE A 128 -6.69 6.67 -14.98
CA ILE A 128 -7.00 5.43 -14.24
C ILE A 128 -8.37 4.94 -14.70
N PRO A 129 -8.42 4.16 -15.80
CA PRO A 129 -9.70 3.80 -16.43
C PRO A 129 -10.51 2.76 -15.66
N PHE A 130 -9.87 2.01 -14.74
CA PHE A 130 -10.49 0.92 -13.99
C PHE A 130 -10.12 1.01 -12.51
N SER A 131 -10.99 0.48 -11.64
CA SER A 131 -10.58 0.18 -10.26
C SER A 131 -9.41 -0.82 -10.26
N SER A 132 -8.55 -0.69 -9.27
CA SER A 132 -7.27 -1.39 -9.19
C SER A 132 -7.39 -2.91 -9.39
N GLU A 133 -8.32 -3.56 -8.67
CA GLU A 133 -8.56 -5.00 -8.77
C GLU A 133 -9.13 -5.38 -10.15
N THR A 134 -10.00 -4.54 -10.72
CA THR A 134 -10.56 -4.76 -12.06
C THR A 134 -9.48 -4.63 -13.14
N ALA A 135 -8.57 -3.67 -13.00
CA ALA A 135 -7.44 -3.52 -13.91
C ALA A 135 -6.57 -4.79 -13.93
N VAL A 136 -6.22 -5.31 -12.75
CA VAL A 136 -5.38 -6.51 -12.64
C VAL A 136 -6.12 -7.76 -13.17
N GLN A 137 -7.39 -7.96 -12.79
CA GLN A 137 -8.21 -9.08 -13.26
C GLN A 137 -8.36 -9.12 -14.79
N ASN A 138 -8.41 -7.95 -15.43
CA ASN A 138 -8.50 -7.81 -16.87
C ASN A 138 -7.13 -7.68 -17.56
N GLU A 139 -6.04 -7.95 -16.85
CA GLU A 139 -4.67 -7.83 -17.33
C GLU A 139 -4.30 -6.44 -17.89
N LYS A 140 -4.98 -5.40 -17.44
CA LYS A 140 -4.76 -3.99 -17.83
C LYS A 140 -3.73 -3.33 -16.91
N PHE A 141 -2.50 -3.85 -16.95
CA PHE A 141 -1.35 -3.31 -16.22
C PHE A 141 -0.05 -3.53 -17.02
N ALA A 142 0.94 -2.68 -16.82
CA ALA A 142 2.23 -2.77 -17.47
C ALA A 142 2.93 -4.09 -17.11
N LYS A 143 3.31 -4.87 -18.12
CA LYS A 143 3.86 -6.21 -17.98
C LYS A 143 5.35 -6.16 -17.68
N VAL A 144 5.72 -5.67 -16.50
CA VAL A 144 7.10 -5.57 -16.03
C VAL A 144 7.30 -6.41 -14.76
N PRO A 145 8.51 -6.95 -14.53
CA PRO A 145 8.85 -7.61 -13.27
C PRO A 145 8.71 -6.65 -12.09
N PHE A 146 8.31 -7.17 -10.91
CA PHE A 146 8.24 -6.34 -9.71
C PHE A 146 8.54 -7.07 -8.41
N ILE A 147 8.97 -6.28 -7.43
CA ILE A 147 9.05 -6.64 -6.02
C ILE A 147 7.89 -5.97 -5.29
N VAL A 148 7.21 -6.70 -4.42
CA VAL A 148 6.22 -6.14 -3.49
C VAL A 148 6.34 -6.80 -2.12
N GLY A 149 6.40 -6.01 -1.05
CA GLY A 149 6.53 -6.56 0.29
C GLY A 149 5.87 -5.70 1.35
N ASP A 150 5.93 -6.20 2.57
CA ASP A 150 5.37 -5.53 3.74
C ASP A 150 6.22 -5.75 4.99
N GLN A 151 5.90 -5.00 6.04
CA GLN A 151 6.44 -5.19 7.37
C GLN A 151 5.50 -6.10 8.18
N GLU A 152 6.03 -6.85 9.14
CA GLU A 152 5.21 -7.76 9.95
C GLU A 152 4.10 -7.01 10.71
N ASP A 153 4.40 -5.79 11.17
CA ASP A 153 3.56 -5.04 12.09
C ASP A 153 3.06 -3.70 11.49
N GLU A 154 2.58 -3.74 10.26
CA GLU A 154 2.17 -2.55 9.48
C GLU A 154 1.17 -1.62 10.19
N GLY A 155 0.27 -2.18 11.00
CA GLY A 155 -0.82 -1.39 11.60
C GLY A 155 -0.50 -0.81 12.97
N THR A 156 0.64 -1.13 13.59
CA THR A 156 0.94 -0.71 14.98
C THR A 156 1.04 0.79 15.14
N LEU A 157 1.68 1.49 14.18
CA LEU A 157 1.81 2.93 14.19
C LEU A 157 0.44 3.63 14.08
N GLN A 158 -0.41 3.15 13.17
CA GLN A 158 -1.75 3.69 13.00
C GLN A 158 -2.64 3.40 14.20
N ALA A 159 -2.52 2.23 14.81
CA ALA A 159 -3.31 1.84 15.97
C ALA A 159 -3.06 2.72 17.21
N ILE A 160 -1.92 3.42 17.32
CA ILE A 160 -1.70 4.38 18.41
C ILE A 160 -2.82 5.44 18.45
N PHE A 161 -3.31 5.86 17.30
CA PHE A 161 -4.34 6.89 17.18
C PHE A 161 -5.78 6.33 17.31
N LEU A 162 -5.92 5.00 17.48
CA LEU A 162 -7.22 4.32 17.60
C LEU A 162 -7.57 3.99 19.06
N PHE A 163 -7.06 4.73 20.02
CA PHE A 163 -7.26 4.47 21.46
C PHE A 163 -8.74 4.53 21.89
N ASN A 164 -9.58 5.24 21.14
CA ASN A 164 -11.04 5.28 21.35
C ASN A 164 -11.79 4.05 20.76
N ILE A 165 -11.09 3.21 20.03
CA ILE A 165 -11.65 2.00 19.41
C ILE A 165 -11.49 0.83 20.39
N SER A 166 -12.41 0.73 21.33
CA SER A 166 -12.32 -0.17 22.49
C SER A 166 -13.07 -1.49 22.34
N THR A 167 -13.83 -1.67 21.26
CA THR A 167 -14.56 -2.92 20.98
C THR A 167 -14.53 -3.27 19.49
N PRO A 168 -14.73 -4.55 19.11
CA PRO A 168 -14.84 -4.96 17.71
C PRO A 168 -15.96 -4.23 16.94
N THR A 169 -17.06 -3.90 17.58
CA THR A 169 -18.16 -3.13 16.96
C THR A 169 -17.71 -1.72 16.58
N VAL A 170 -16.89 -1.09 17.41
CA VAL A 170 -16.41 0.28 17.14
C VAL A 170 -15.43 0.29 15.97
N ILE A 171 -14.54 -0.71 15.84
CA ILE A 171 -13.66 -0.78 14.66
C ILE A 171 -14.45 -1.08 13.38
N VAL A 172 -15.47 -1.94 13.43
CA VAL A 172 -16.38 -2.17 12.29
C VAL A 172 -17.02 -0.87 11.83
N ASN A 173 -17.53 -0.07 12.76
CA ASN A 173 -18.13 1.23 12.44
C ASN A 173 -17.11 2.21 11.84
N LEU A 174 -15.88 2.25 12.38
CA LEU A 174 -14.80 3.07 11.84
C LEU A 174 -14.50 2.67 10.38
N LEU A 175 -14.25 1.40 10.15
CA LEU A 175 -13.93 0.86 8.83
C LEU A 175 -15.04 1.14 7.82
N ARG A 176 -16.28 0.88 8.20
CA ARG A 176 -17.44 1.05 7.33
C ARG A 176 -17.71 2.53 7.02
N ASN A 177 -17.59 3.41 7.99
CA ASN A 177 -17.96 4.81 7.80
C ASN A 177 -16.87 5.64 7.13
N ASN A 178 -15.60 5.32 7.37
CA ASN A 178 -14.48 6.14 6.89
C ASN A 178 -13.80 5.53 5.65
N PHE A 179 -13.68 4.21 5.59
CA PHE A 179 -12.95 3.54 4.50
C PHE A 179 -13.91 2.90 3.49
N TYR A 180 -14.68 1.95 3.92
CA TYR A 180 -15.46 1.04 3.07
C TYR A 180 -16.93 1.44 3.02
N THR A 181 -17.21 2.65 2.61
CA THR A 181 -18.56 3.26 2.65
C THR A 181 -19.61 2.50 1.82
N HIS A 182 -19.17 1.68 0.87
CA HIS A 182 -20.04 0.83 0.03
C HIS A 182 -20.20 -0.60 0.58
N ALA A 183 -19.37 -1.02 1.53
CA ALA A 183 -19.51 -2.33 2.16
C ALA A 183 -20.72 -2.35 3.12
N SER A 184 -21.43 -3.47 3.16
CA SER A 184 -22.42 -3.68 4.21
C SER A 184 -21.75 -3.87 5.57
N THR A 185 -22.43 -3.47 6.65
CA THR A 185 -21.91 -3.70 8.00
C THR A 185 -21.63 -5.18 8.26
N SER A 186 -22.45 -6.08 7.72
CA SER A 186 -22.29 -7.53 7.89
C SER A 186 -21.00 -8.05 7.25
N ILE A 187 -20.60 -7.56 6.07
CA ILE A 187 -19.37 -7.97 5.39
C ILE A 187 -18.14 -7.46 6.19
N VAL A 188 -18.15 -6.21 6.62
CA VAL A 188 -17.06 -5.66 7.44
C VAL A 188 -16.96 -6.40 8.78
N GLN A 189 -18.11 -6.71 9.40
CA GLN A 189 -18.17 -7.50 10.63
C GLN A 189 -17.56 -8.90 10.44
N GLN A 190 -17.90 -9.61 9.35
CA GLN A 190 -17.34 -10.92 9.05
C GLN A 190 -15.81 -10.90 8.94
N VAL A 191 -15.25 -9.87 8.30
CA VAL A 191 -13.80 -9.72 8.22
C VAL A 191 -13.20 -9.48 9.60
N VAL A 192 -13.75 -8.57 10.41
CA VAL A 192 -13.25 -8.29 11.76
C VAL A 192 -13.40 -9.52 12.68
N ASP A 193 -14.50 -10.26 12.56
CA ASP A 193 -14.74 -11.49 13.36
C ASP A 193 -13.82 -12.66 12.99
N SER A 194 -13.16 -12.60 11.83
CA SER A 194 -12.15 -13.58 11.44
C SER A 194 -10.80 -13.40 12.18
N TYR A 195 -10.63 -12.28 12.91
CA TYR A 195 -9.48 -12.06 13.77
C TYR A 195 -9.73 -12.57 15.19
N SER A 196 -8.70 -13.16 15.78
CA SER A 196 -8.73 -13.58 17.18
C SER A 196 -8.89 -12.38 18.11
N LYS A 197 -9.73 -12.54 19.13
CA LYS A 197 -9.90 -11.55 20.21
C LYS A 197 -8.83 -11.69 21.30
N ASN A 198 -8.02 -12.74 21.25
CA ASN A 198 -6.90 -12.91 22.15
C ASN A 198 -5.75 -11.94 21.75
N PRO A 199 -5.31 -11.05 22.63
CA PRO A 199 -4.21 -10.12 22.33
C PRO A 199 -2.93 -10.84 21.88
N ALA A 200 -2.71 -12.07 22.32
CA ALA A 200 -1.52 -12.83 21.92
C ALA A 200 -1.41 -13.08 20.41
N ASP A 201 -2.54 -13.06 19.70
CA ASP A 201 -2.61 -13.29 18.26
C ASP A 201 -2.61 -11.97 17.45
N GLY A 202 -2.59 -10.81 18.12
CA GLY A 202 -2.60 -9.48 17.51
C GLY A 202 -1.19 -8.91 17.26
N SER A 203 -1.14 -7.73 16.60
CA SER A 203 0.10 -7.03 16.28
C SER A 203 0.48 -6.00 17.37
N PRO A 204 1.77 -5.89 17.77
CA PRO A 204 2.92 -6.61 17.19
C PRO A 204 2.84 -8.10 17.43
N PHE A 205 3.03 -8.84 16.33
CA PHE A 205 2.81 -10.29 16.31
C PHE A 205 3.89 -11.06 17.08
N ARG A 206 3.55 -12.27 17.57
CA ARG A 206 4.45 -13.18 18.26
C ARG A 206 4.95 -12.65 19.62
N THR A 207 4.35 -11.61 20.15
CA THR A 207 4.74 -10.98 21.42
C THR A 207 3.88 -11.41 22.62
N GLY A 208 2.97 -12.38 22.42
CA GLY A 208 2.05 -12.77 23.47
C GLY A 208 1.15 -11.61 23.90
N ASN A 209 0.97 -11.43 25.19
CA ASN A 209 0.16 -10.32 25.74
C ASN A 209 0.97 -9.02 25.95
N ASP A 210 2.28 -9.01 25.62
CA ASP A 210 3.08 -7.80 25.72
C ASP A 210 2.59 -6.73 24.72
N TYR A 211 2.84 -5.48 25.07
CA TYR A 211 2.56 -4.31 24.23
C TYR A 211 1.07 -4.04 23.94
N GLN A 212 0.16 -4.51 24.77
CA GLN A 212 -1.24 -4.12 24.74
C GLN A 212 -1.41 -2.71 25.34
N LEU A 213 -1.21 -1.66 24.53
CA LEU A 213 -1.17 -0.26 25.00
C LEU A 213 -2.52 0.22 25.56
N TYR A 214 -3.61 -0.29 24.99
CA TYR A 214 -5.00 -0.04 25.43
C TYR A 214 -5.86 -1.25 25.02
N THR A 215 -7.07 -1.32 25.56
CA THR A 215 -8.02 -2.37 25.18
C THR A 215 -8.20 -2.40 23.66
N GLN A 216 -8.00 -3.57 23.04
CA GLN A 216 -8.07 -3.82 21.58
C GLN A 216 -6.88 -3.28 20.75
N TYR A 217 -5.81 -2.69 21.33
CA TYR A 217 -4.70 -2.17 20.54
C TYR A 217 -4.17 -3.19 19.54
N LYS A 218 -3.83 -4.40 20.01
CA LYS A 218 -3.22 -5.43 19.16
C LYS A 218 -4.18 -5.97 18.10
N LEU A 219 -5.47 -6.06 18.39
CA LEU A 219 -6.48 -6.39 17.40
C LEU A 219 -6.61 -5.28 16.35
N ASN A 220 -6.72 -4.03 16.79
CA ASN A 220 -6.84 -2.87 15.90
C ASN A 220 -5.62 -2.78 14.96
N ALA A 221 -4.41 -2.97 15.49
CA ALA A 221 -3.18 -2.99 14.71
C ALA A 221 -3.17 -4.12 13.67
N ALA A 222 -3.57 -5.34 14.05
CA ALA A 222 -3.66 -6.45 13.11
C ALA A 222 -4.66 -6.18 11.98
N VAL A 223 -5.88 -5.74 12.33
CA VAL A 223 -6.96 -5.46 11.35
C VAL A 223 -6.54 -4.37 10.38
N VAL A 224 -6.04 -3.23 10.88
CA VAL A 224 -5.68 -2.09 10.03
C VAL A 224 -4.50 -2.41 9.13
N GLY A 225 -3.46 -3.03 9.65
CA GLY A 225 -2.28 -3.40 8.86
C GLY A 225 -2.59 -4.43 7.77
N ASP A 226 -3.37 -5.44 8.12
CA ASP A 226 -3.74 -6.49 7.19
C ASP A 226 -4.67 -5.97 6.07
N LEU A 227 -5.72 -5.22 6.40
CA LEU A 227 -6.69 -4.73 5.42
C LEU A 227 -6.13 -3.66 4.48
N ASN A 228 -5.20 -2.83 4.96
CA ASN A 228 -4.63 -1.77 4.14
C ASN A 228 -3.43 -2.24 3.29
N ILE A 229 -2.70 -3.27 3.74
CA ILE A 229 -1.41 -3.62 3.12
C ILE A 229 -1.31 -5.13 2.85
N ARG A 230 -1.26 -5.97 3.88
CA ARG A 230 -0.87 -7.37 3.75
C ARG A 230 -1.82 -8.21 2.89
N LEU A 231 -3.13 -8.13 3.16
CA LEU A 231 -4.11 -8.92 2.40
C LEU A 231 -4.23 -8.42 0.96
N LEU A 232 -4.07 -7.12 0.74
CA LEU A 232 -4.06 -6.52 -0.61
C LEU A 232 -2.83 -6.95 -1.41
N ARG A 233 -1.63 -6.98 -0.80
CA ARG A 233 -0.41 -7.51 -1.43
C ARG A 233 -0.62 -8.94 -1.93
N ARG A 234 -1.12 -9.82 -1.05
CA ARG A 234 -1.38 -11.23 -1.42
C ARG A 234 -2.46 -11.35 -2.49
N ALA A 235 -3.53 -10.54 -2.41
CA ALA A 235 -4.58 -10.52 -3.42
C ALA A 235 -4.02 -10.10 -4.78
N PHE A 236 -3.22 -9.04 -4.82
CA PHE A 236 -2.55 -8.58 -6.02
C PHE A 236 -1.67 -9.66 -6.64
N LEU A 237 -0.80 -10.28 -5.86
CA LEU A 237 0.08 -11.36 -6.33
C LEU A 237 -0.69 -12.56 -6.87
N ASN A 238 -1.79 -12.96 -6.23
CA ASN A 238 -2.64 -14.03 -6.73
C ASN A 238 -3.34 -13.69 -8.04
N MET A 239 -3.78 -12.44 -8.22
CA MET A 239 -4.42 -11.97 -9.45
C MET A 239 -3.44 -11.84 -10.62
N VAL A 240 -2.22 -11.37 -10.35
CA VAL A 240 -1.16 -11.29 -11.38
C VAL A 240 -0.78 -12.68 -11.88
N GLY A 241 -0.82 -13.70 -11.01
CA GLY A 241 -0.47 -15.07 -11.36
C GLY A 241 0.93 -15.17 -11.99
N SER A 242 1.05 -15.90 -13.09
CA SER A 242 2.31 -16.11 -13.83
C SER A 242 2.55 -15.10 -14.95
N THR A 243 1.79 -14.01 -14.99
CA THR A 243 1.85 -13.04 -16.10
C THR A 243 3.21 -12.33 -16.18
N VAL A 244 3.81 -12.03 -15.02
CA VAL A 244 5.14 -11.40 -14.93
C VAL A 244 5.94 -11.98 -13.75
N PRO A 245 7.28 -11.96 -13.79
CA PRO A 245 8.11 -12.36 -12.66
C PRO A 245 7.85 -11.48 -11.45
N THR A 246 7.59 -12.10 -10.28
CA THR A 246 7.29 -11.38 -9.04
C THR A 246 8.05 -11.97 -7.86
N TRP A 247 8.47 -11.09 -6.95
CA TRP A 247 9.07 -11.44 -5.67
C TRP A 247 8.36 -10.71 -4.55
N SER A 248 8.26 -11.37 -3.40
CA SER A 248 7.60 -10.77 -2.26
C SER A 248 8.36 -11.03 -0.96
N TYR A 249 8.37 -10.04 -0.05
CA TYR A 249 9.07 -10.14 1.22
C TYR A 249 8.18 -9.77 2.41
N VAL A 250 8.66 -10.12 3.60
CA VAL A 250 8.18 -9.61 4.89
C VAL A 250 9.38 -9.21 5.75
N GLY A 251 9.37 -7.98 6.26
CA GLY A 251 10.32 -7.53 7.26
C GLY A 251 9.90 -7.97 8.66
N THR A 252 10.82 -8.61 9.42
CA THR A 252 10.57 -9.04 10.81
C THR A 252 11.70 -8.61 11.75
N TYR A 253 12.57 -7.72 11.28
CA TYR A 253 13.80 -7.30 11.97
C TYR A 253 13.55 -6.51 13.27
N GLY A 254 12.39 -5.90 13.44
CA GLY A 254 11.99 -5.18 14.66
C GLY A 254 11.29 -6.04 15.70
N TYR A 255 11.32 -7.37 15.57
CA TYR A 255 10.69 -8.28 16.52
C TYR A 255 11.12 -8.00 17.97
N ARG A 256 10.15 -7.72 18.84
CA ARG A 256 10.32 -7.36 20.26
C ARG A 256 11.24 -6.16 20.53
N SER A 257 11.59 -5.34 19.55
CA SER A 257 12.39 -4.13 19.76
C SER A 257 11.60 -3.02 20.48
N SER A 258 10.30 -2.95 20.24
CA SER A 258 9.38 -1.98 20.83
C SER A 258 7.93 -2.45 20.70
N PHE A 259 7.01 -1.66 21.23
CA PHE A 259 5.55 -1.85 21.01
C PHE A 259 5.11 -1.63 19.54
N LEU A 260 5.99 -1.08 18.71
CA LEU A 260 5.73 -0.93 17.27
C LEU A 260 6.12 -2.17 16.48
N GLY A 261 7.00 -3.02 16.99
CA GLY A 261 7.53 -4.18 16.27
C GLY A 261 8.27 -3.76 14.99
N THR A 262 8.08 -4.52 13.91
CA THR A 262 8.56 -4.15 12.58
C THR A 262 7.45 -3.34 11.90
N ASN A 263 7.39 -2.06 12.22
CA ASN A 263 6.29 -1.17 11.85
C ASN A 263 6.41 -0.61 10.42
N HIS A 264 5.32 -0.03 9.96
CA HIS A 264 5.22 0.69 8.70
C HIS A 264 6.36 1.70 8.50
N ALA A 265 6.93 1.74 7.31
CA ALA A 265 8.06 2.60 6.90
C ALA A 265 9.39 2.36 7.62
N SER A 266 9.51 1.31 8.47
CA SER A 266 10.75 1.02 9.18
C SER A 266 11.88 0.53 8.25
N ASP A 267 11.58 0.05 7.07
CA ASP A 267 12.51 -0.40 6.03
C ASP A 267 13.30 0.76 5.38
N LEU A 268 12.72 1.96 5.32
CA LEU A 268 13.37 3.11 4.70
C LEU A 268 14.76 3.41 5.29
N ALA A 269 14.91 3.28 6.61
CA ALA A 269 16.18 3.49 7.28
C ALA A 269 17.26 2.50 6.82
N TYR A 270 16.87 1.28 6.46
CA TYR A 270 17.76 0.26 5.92
C TYR A 270 17.99 0.44 4.42
N ALA A 271 16.96 0.71 3.67
CA ALA A 271 17.04 0.92 2.22
C ALA A 271 17.95 2.10 1.87
N PHE A 272 17.82 3.23 2.57
CA PHE A 272 18.66 4.42 2.38
C PHE A 272 19.95 4.44 3.21
N GLY A 273 20.24 3.36 3.96
CA GLY A 273 21.51 3.17 4.63
C GLY A 273 21.73 4.00 5.90
N THR A 274 20.68 4.59 6.48
CA THR A 274 20.76 5.31 7.76
C THR A 274 20.75 4.37 8.97
N SER A 275 20.30 3.11 8.79
CA SER A 275 20.46 2.01 9.75
C SER A 275 21.51 1.01 9.26
N THR A 276 21.93 0.09 10.14
CA THR A 276 23.00 -0.89 9.88
C THR A 276 22.52 -2.32 10.07
N GLY A 277 23.39 -3.30 9.84
CA GLY A 277 23.12 -4.71 10.07
C GLY A 277 22.61 -5.46 8.86
N LEU A 278 22.20 -6.69 9.08
CA LEU A 278 21.75 -7.59 8.03
C LEU A 278 20.56 -7.04 7.20
N PRO A 279 19.54 -6.40 7.81
CA PRO A 279 18.41 -5.89 7.04
C PRO A 279 18.85 -4.89 5.95
N ARG A 280 19.77 -3.97 6.28
CA ARG A 280 20.37 -3.06 5.31
C ARG A 280 21.06 -3.82 4.18
N THR A 281 21.95 -4.77 4.56
CA THR A 281 22.70 -5.57 3.57
C THR A 281 21.74 -6.33 2.65
N ALA A 282 20.69 -6.91 3.20
CA ALA A 282 19.71 -7.67 2.44
C ALA A 282 18.91 -6.77 1.48
N ILE A 283 18.24 -5.72 2.01
CA ILE A 283 17.40 -4.83 1.21
C ILE A 283 18.21 -4.20 0.08
N GLN A 284 19.36 -3.57 0.40
CA GLN A 284 20.18 -2.92 -0.61
C GLN A 284 20.72 -3.92 -1.65
N SER A 285 21.16 -5.10 -1.23
CA SER A 285 21.70 -6.09 -2.15
C SER A 285 20.64 -6.58 -3.14
N TYR A 286 19.47 -6.99 -2.66
CA TYR A 286 18.42 -7.47 -3.55
C TYR A 286 17.86 -6.36 -4.45
N TYR A 287 17.68 -5.13 -3.93
CA TYR A 287 17.13 -4.02 -4.71
C TYR A 287 18.11 -3.56 -5.80
N ILE A 288 19.40 -3.44 -5.47
CA ILE A 288 20.43 -3.08 -6.46
C ILE A 288 20.52 -4.17 -7.55
N SER A 289 20.49 -5.44 -7.16
CA SER A 289 20.46 -6.57 -8.12
C SER A 289 19.24 -6.46 -9.04
N PHE A 290 18.05 -6.27 -8.46
CA PHE A 290 16.82 -6.14 -9.24
C PHE A 290 16.84 -4.92 -10.18
N VAL A 291 17.27 -3.75 -9.71
CA VAL A 291 17.35 -2.55 -10.55
C VAL A 291 18.30 -2.75 -11.73
N ASN A 292 19.41 -3.45 -11.52
CA ASN A 292 20.39 -3.72 -12.58
C ASN A 292 19.94 -4.76 -13.58
N THR A 293 19.34 -5.87 -13.12
CA THR A 293 19.13 -7.09 -13.91
C THR A 293 17.66 -7.53 -14.05
N LEU A 294 16.75 -6.90 -13.30
CA LEU A 294 15.34 -7.32 -13.13
C LEU A 294 15.18 -8.68 -12.42
N ASN A 295 16.25 -9.12 -11.76
CA ASN A 295 16.27 -10.34 -10.95
C ASN A 295 16.99 -10.06 -9.62
N PRO A 296 16.34 -10.17 -8.44
CA PRO A 296 16.97 -9.83 -7.17
C PRO A 296 18.10 -10.79 -6.77
N ASN A 297 18.23 -11.93 -7.44
CA ASN A 297 19.26 -12.92 -7.13
C ASN A 297 20.56 -12.73 -7.90
N GLU A 298 20.55 -11.97 -8.99
CA GLU A 298 21.67 -11.85 -9.90
C GLU A 298 22.65 -10.79 -9.42
N GLY A 299 23.83 -11.22 -8.95
CA GLY A 299 24.84 -10.32 -8.36
C GLY A 299 24.58 -9.92 -6.90
N LYS A 300 23.59 -10.52 -6.23
CA LYS A 300 23.38 -10.29 -4.80
C LYS A 300 24.53 -10.77 -3.93
N ASN A 301 24.59 -10.28 -2.70
CA ASN A 301 25.52 -10.80 -1.70
C ASN A 301 25.34 -12.32 -1.52
N SER A 302 26.44 -13.06 -1.63
CA SER A 302 26.43 -14.53 -1.63
C SER A 302 25.98 -15.16 -0.30
N THR A 303 26.04 -14.42 0.80
CA THR A 303 25.57 -14.90 2.12
C THR A 303 24.08 -14.88 2.29
N LEU A 304 23.35 -14.18 1.41
CA LEU A 304 21.90 -14.08 1.44
C LEU A 304 21.26 -15.27 0.72
N VAL A 305 20.10 -15.71 1.20
CA VAL A 305 19.36 -16.82 0.57
C VAL A 305 18.95 -16.47 -0.86
N THR A 306 18.68 -17.48 -1.68
CA THR A 306 18.04 -17.29 -2.98
C THR A 306 16.58 -16.89 -2.72
N TRP A 307 16.17 -15.76 -3.27
CA TRP A 307 14.81 -15.27 -3.17
C TRP A 307 13.96 -15.91 -4.25
N ASN A 308 13.14 -16.88 -3.87
CA ASN A 308 12.29 -17.60 -4.82
C ASN A 308 11.25 -16.67 -5.45
N SER A 309 10.95 -16.87 -6.72
CA SER A 309 9.78 -16.26 -7.35
C SER A 309 8.52 -16.61 -6.56
N TRP A 310 7.70 -15.59 -6.22
CA TRP A 310 6.49 -15.82 -5.48
C TRP A 310 5.46 -16.64 -6.26
N VAL A 311 5.42 -16.47 -7.57
CA VAL A 311 4.51 -17.22 -8.45
C VAL A 311 4.71 -18.72 -8.33
N GLU A 312 5.97 -19.16 -8.28
CA GLU A 312 6.33 -20.59 -8.25
C GLU A 312 6.23 -21.20 -6.85
N SER A 313 6.63 -20.43 -5.83
CA SER A 313 6.81 -20.96 -4.48
C SER A 313 5.70 -20.58 -3.50
N LYS A 314 4.99 -19.47 -3.74
CA LYS A 314 4.08 -18.82 -2.76
C LYS A 314 4.78 -18.49 -1.43
N GLN A 315 6.10 -18.22 -1.51
CA GLN A 315 6.92 -17.89 -0.35
C GLN A 315 7.32 -16.42 -0.35
N LEU A 316 7.52 -15.91 0.85
CA LEU A 316 8.09 -14.60 1.13
C LEU A 316 9.55 -14.75 1.51
N LEU A 317 10.38 -13.80 1.07
CA LEU A 317 11.66 -13.57 1.71
C LEU A 317 11.39 -12.94 3.09
N ASN A 318 11.72 -13.64 4.15
CA ASN A 318 11.71 -13.08 5.49
C ASN A 318 13.07 -12.43 5.78
N ILE A 319 13.04 -11.13 6.13
CA ILE A 319 14.22 -10.36 6.52
C ILE A 319 14.14 -10.10 8.02
N SER A 320 14.87 -10.87 8.80
CA SER A 320 15.00 -10.67 10.25
C SER A 320 16.25 -9.84 10.59
N SER A 321 16.44 -9.52 11.85
CA SER A 321 17.64 -8.80 12.34
C SER A 321 18.94 -9.60 12.13
N THR A 322 18.87 -10.93 12.03
CA THR A 322 20.04 -11.83 12.05
C THR A 322 20.14 -12.77 10.86
N ALA A 323 19.07 -12.97 10.10
CA ALA A 323 19.03 -13.91 8.97
C ALA A 323 18.04 -13.50 7.91
N THR A 324 18.27 -13.94 6.66
CA THR A 324 17.25 -14.05 5.64
C THR A 324 16.80 -15.51 5.52
N SER A 325 15.51 -15.74 5.34
CA SER A 325 14.92 -17.08 5.18
C SER A 325 13.71 -17.03 4.27
N LEU A 326 13.16 -18.19 3.92
CA LEU A 326 11.90 -18.27 3.17
C LEU A 326 10.79 -18.73 4.12
N VAL A 327 9.62 -18.09 4.03
CA VAL A 327 8.42 -18.44 4.79
C VAL A 327 7.21 -18.49 3.86
N ASN A 328 6.22 -19.30 4.17
CA ASN A 328 4.99 -19.37 3.37
C ASN A 328 4.17 -18.09 3.53
N ASP A 329 3.51 -17.68 2.44
CA ASP A 329 2.60 -16.52 2.43
C ASP A 329 1.17 -16.98 2.71
N ASP A 330 0.93 -17.55 3.89
CA ASP A 330 -0.35 -18.16 4.30
C ASP A 330 -0.96 -17.52 5.55
N PHE A 331 -0.35 -16.48 6.09
CA PHE A 331 -0.85 -15.75 7.27
C PHE A 331 -2.29 -15.29 7.10
N ARG A 332 -3.10 -15.38 8.16
CA ARG A 332 -4.49 -14.90 8.16
C ARG A 332 -5.35 -15.49 7.03
N GLY A 333 -5.21 -16.79 6.77
CA GLY A 333 -5.91 -17.46 5.68
C GLY A 333 -7.44 -17.23 5.70
N SER A 334 -8.07 -17.28 6.87
CA SER A 334 -9.51 -17.02 7.04
C SER A 334 -9.87 -15.58 6.70
N SER A 335 -9.13 -14.59 7.27
CA SER A 335 -9.35 -13.16 7.00
C SER A 335 -9.14 -12.85 5.53
N TYR A 336 -8.08 -13.40 4.93
CA TYR A 336 -7.79 -13.27 3.51
C TYR A 336 -8.95 -13.77 2.64
N SER A 337 -9.43 -14.99 2.88
CA SER A 337 -10.51 -15.58 2.09
C SER A 337 -11.79 -14.76 2.16
N THR A 338 -12.18 -14.32 3.36
CA THR A 338 -13.36 -13.48 3.57
C THR A 338 -13.22 -12.12 2.88
N TYR A 339 -12.06 -11.50 2.99
CA TYR A 339 -11.79 -10.18 2.40
C TYR A 339 -11.80 -10.24 0.86
N VAL A 340 -11.07 -11.19 0.27
CA VAL A 340 -10.93 -11.30 -1.19
C VAL A 340 -12.24 -11.70 -1.86
N ALA A 341 -13.07 -12.54 -1.23
CA ALA A 341 -14.39 -12.89 -1.74
C ALA A 341 -15.31 -11.66 -1.90
N ASN A 342 -15.03 -10.57 -1.19
CA ASN A 342 -15.83 -9.34 -1.17
C ASN A 342 -15.04 -8.10 -1.62
N LEU A 343 -13.92 -8.28 -2.32
CA LEU A 343 -12.95 -7.21 -2.58
C LEU A 343 -13.56 -5.96 -3.24
N ALA A 344 -14.51 -6.13 -4.16
CA ALA A 344 -15.20 -5.02 -4.82
C ALA A 344 -16.06 -4.18 -3.84
N SER A 345 -16.51 -4.76 -2.72
CA SER A 345 -17.23 -4.03 -1.66
C SER A 345 -16.28 -3.17 -0.81
N PHE A 346 -14.99 -3.49 -0.82
CA PHE A 346 -13.95 -2.79 -0.07
C PHE A 346 -13.25 -1.68 -0.87
N ARG A 347 -13.89 -1.15 -1.92
CA ARG A 347 -13.40 0.05 -2.62
C ARG A 347 -13.50 1.28 -1.72
N ILE A 348 -12.41 2.01 -1.62
CA ILE A 348 -12.27 3.20 -0.78
C ILE A 348 -12.44 4.51 -1.55
#